data_b9744ee11a3b5eaef4ccfe5e12802d43
#
_entry.id   b9744ee11a3b5eaef4ccfe5e12802d43
#
_cell.length_a   1.000
_cell.length_b   1.000
_cell.length_c   1.000
_cell.angle_alpha   90.00
_cell.angle_beta   90.00
_cell.angle_gamma   90.00
#
_symmetry.space_group_name_H-M   'P 1'
#
loop_
_entity.id
_entity.type
_entity.pdbx_description
1 polymer ?
#
loop_
_entity_poly.entity_id
_entity_poly.type
_entity_poly.pdbx_seq_one_letter_code
_entity_poly.pdbx_strand_id
1 'polypeptide(L)'
;LAAAWMYDHPEKFGAPTSTYILSRASIAKVYAADMAVSVTNRAMELMGSFGYVRDYDVEKYWRDCKIIQLWEGGAQLGRLDVCRGYYDCNF
;
A
#
# COMPACT_ATOMS: atom_id res chain seq x y z
N LEU A 1 -3.77 7.55 8.70
CA LEU A 1 -3.76 8.68 9.64
C LEU A 1 -2.74 8.49 10.76
N ALA A 2 -2.67 7.30 11.36
CA ALA A 2 -1.72 7.05 12.45
C ALA A 2 -0.27 7.27 12.02
N ALA A 3 0.12 6.74 10.86
CA ALA A 3 1.47 6.91 10.34
C ALA A 3 1.80 8.38 10.06
N ALA A 4 0.86 9.12 9.50
CA ALA A 4 1.04 10.54 9.23
C ALA A 4 1.19 11.35 10.53
N TRP A 5 0.39 11.03 11.53
CA TRP A 5 0.48 11.67 12.84
C TRP A 5 1.83 11.41 13.52
N MET A 6 2.29 10.16 13.44
CA MET A 6 3.60 9.79 13.98
C MET A 6 4.75 10.53 13.27
N TYR A 7 4.65 10.69 11.96
CA TYR A 7 5.63 11.46 11.19
C TYR A 7 5.71 12.91 11.66
N ASP A 8 4.56 13.51 11.98
CA ASP A 8 4.47 14.91 12.40
C ASP A 8 4.89 15.13 13.86
N HIS A 9 5.14 14.07 14.62
CA HIS A 9 5.49 14.16 16.05
C HIS A 9 6.81 13.44 16.32
N PRO A 10 7.94 13.94 15.76
CA PRO A 10 9.24 13.27 15.92
C PRO A 10 9.72 13.23 17.37
N GLU A 11 9.26 14.14 18.21
CA GLU A 11 9.59 14.18 19.63
C GLU A 11 9.08 12.97 20.41
N LYS A 12 8.04 12.29 19.89
CA LYS A 12 7.45 11.10 20.54
C LYS A 12 7.89 9.80 19.88
N PHE A 13 8.09 9.80 18.57
CA PHE A 13 8.26 8.57 17.78
C PHE A 13 9.61 8.46 17.10
N GLY A 14 10.47 9.47 17.24
CA GLY A 14 11.79 9.49 16.62
C GLY A 14 11.79 10.18 15.26
N ALA A 15 12.98 10.22 14.64
CA ALA A 15 13.18 10.95 13.40
C ALA A 15 12.27 10.41 12.28
N PRO A 16 11.74 11.30 11.41
CA PRO A 16 10.91 10.87 10.27
C PRO A 16 11.60 9.90 9.31
N THR A 17 12.93 9.92 9.28
CA THR A 17 13.74 9.02 8.44
C THR A 17 14.10 7.72 9.12
N SER A 18 13.66 7.49 10.36
CA SER A 18 13.97 6.26 11.10
C SER A 18 13.28 5.04 10.47
N THR A 19 13.84 3.85 10.69
CA THR A 19 13.25 2.60 10.20
C THR A 19 11.87 2.36 10.80
N TYR A 20 11.64 2.82 12.03
CA TYR A 20 10.35 2.66 12.69
C TYR A 20 9.24 3.45 11.95
N ILE A 21 9.48 4.72 11.67
CA ILE A 21 8.50 5.57 10.96
C ILE A 21 8.31 5.08 9.53
N LEU A 22 9.40 4.70 8.86
CA LEU A 22 9.34 4.12 7.52
C LEU A 22 8.46 2.85 7.51
N SER A 23 8.62 1.99 8.51
CA SER A 23 7.82 0.76 8.59
C SER A 23 6.33 1.07 8.74
N ARG A 24 5.97 2.09 9.51
CA ARG A 24 4.57 2.50 9.67
C ARG A 24 3.98 3.03 8.36
N ALA A 25 4.74 3.84 7.64
CA ALA A 25 4.32 4.33 6.33
C ALA A 25 4.16 3.17 5.33
N SER A 26 5.08 2.22 5.35
CA SER A 26 5.05 1.04 4.48
C SER A 26 3.87 0.13 4.78
N ILE A 27 3.49 -0.05 6.05
CA ILE A 27 2.28 -0.79 6.42
C ILE A 27 1.05 -0.16 5.74
N ALA A 28 0.90 1.15 5.86
CA ALA A 28 -0.23 1.86 5.27
C ALA A 28 -0.25 1.71 3.75
N LYS A 29 0.89 1.91 3.09
CA LYS A 29 1.00 1.84 1.63
C LYS A 29 0.72 0.43 1.10
N VAL A 30 1.36 -0.58 1.68
CA VAL A 30 1.24 -1.96 1.21
C VAL A 30 -0.18 -2.49 1.44
N TYR A 31 -0.73 -2.26 2.63
CA TYR A 31 -2.08 -2.71 2.93
C TYR A 31 -3.12 -2.05 2.02
N ALA A 32 -3.03 -0.74 1.85
CA ALA A 32 -3.97 0.00 1.00
C ALA A 32 -3.88 -0.44 -0.47
N ALA A 33 -2.67 -0.66 -0.98
CA ALA A 33 -2.46 -1.10 -2.35
C ALA A 33 -3.03 -2.51 -2.59
N ASP A 34 -2.73 -3.45 -1.70
CA ASP A 34 -3.25 -4.81 -1.81
C ASP A 34 -4.77 -4.85 -1.70
N MET A 35 -5.34 -4.05 -0.78
CA MET A 35 -6.78 -3.95 -0.63
C MET A 35 -7.45 -3.37 -1.87
N ALA A 36 -6.88 -2.32 -2.46
CA ALA A 36 -7.44 -1.69 -3.65
C ALA A 36 -7.50 -2.66 -4.82
N VAL A 37 -6.43 -3.44 -5.05
CA VAL A 37 -6.41 -4.45 -6.10
C VAL A 37 -7.41 -5.57 -5.80
N SER A 38 -7.48 -6.03 -4.56
CA SER A 38 -8.43 -7.08 -4.17
C SER A 38 -9.88 -6.64 -4.36
N VAL A 39 -10.22 -5.44 -3.92
CA VAL A 39 -11.59 -4.91 -4.04
C VAL A 39 -11.99 -4.71 -5.49
N THR A 40 -11.12 -4.13 -6.31
CA THR A 40 -11.42 -3.93 -7.73
C THR A 40 -11.55 -5.25 -8.47
N ASN A 41 -10.72 -6.24 -8.13
CA ASN A 41 -10.81 -7.58 -8.70
C ASN A 41 -12.18 -8.23 -8.38
N ARG A 42 -12.61 -8.12 -7.13
CA ARG A 42 -13.93 -8.65 -6.73
C ARG A 42 -15.07 -7.90 -7.39
N ALA A 43 -14.94 -6.60 -7.57
CA ALA A 43 -15.93 -5.80 -8.27
C ALA A 43 -16.09 -6.28 -9.71
N MET A 44 -14.97 -6.58 -10.39
CA MET A 44 -15.03 -7.16 -11.74
C MET A 44 -15.74 -8.52 -11.76
N GLU A 45 -15.47 -9.36 -10.76
CA GLU A 45 -16.13 -10.66 -10.64
C GLU A 45 -17.64 -10.51 -10.45
N LEU A 46 -18.07 -9.57 -9.63
CA LEU A 46 -19.50 -9.31 -9.42
C LEU A 46 -20.21 -8.83 -10.68
N MET A 47 -19.52 -8.03 -11.48
CA MET A 47 -20.08 -7.55 -12.76
C MET A 47 -20.01 -8.61 -13.86
N GLY A 48 -19.23 -9.66 -13.67
CA GLY A 48 -19.06 -10.69 -14.70
C GLY A 48 -18.40 -10.12 -15.95
N SER A 49 -18.87 -10.54 -17.12
CA SER A 49 -18.30 -10.08 -18.39
C SER A 49 -18.44 -8.56 -18.60
N PHE A 50 -19.43 -7.92 -17.99
CA PHE A 50 -19.59 -6.46 -18.05
C PHE A 50 -18.44 -5.73 -17.34
N GLY A 51 -17.83 -6.33 -16.33
CA GLY A 51 -16.68 -5.76 -15.65
C GLY A 51 -15.41 -5.73 -16.50
N TYR A 52 -15.33 -6.59 -17.51
CA TYR A 52 -14.15 -6.71 -18.36
C TYR A 52 -14.12 -5.67 -19.48
N VAL A 53 -15.25 -5.08 -19.84
CA VAL A 53 -15.35 -4.12 -20.95
C VAL A 53 -15.16 -2.69 -20.45
N ARG A 54 -14.72 -1.81 -21.36
CA ARG A 54 -14.39 -0.41 -21.02
C ARG A 54 -15.60 0.44 -20.70
N ASP A 55 -16.80 0.02 -21.07
CA ASP A 55 -18.01 0.81 -20.97
C ASP A 55 -18.38 1.17 -19.51
N TYR A 56 -17.91 0.37 -18.53
CA TYR A 56 -18.32 0.51 -17.12
C TYR A 56 -17.18 0.93 -16.19
N ASP A 57 -16.00 1.20 -16.71
CA ASP A 57 -14.84 1.72 -15.98
C ASP A 57 -14.22 0.81 -14.91
N VAL A 58 -14.84 -0.30 -14.53
CA VAL A 58 -14.31 -1.18 -13.48
C VAL A 58 -12.93 -1.72 -13.85
N GLU A 59 -12.77 -2.15 -15.11
CA GLU A 59 -11.48 -2.65 -15.60
C GLU A 59 -10.39 -1.57 -15.54
N LYS A 60 -10.78 -0.31 -15.73
CA LYS A 60 -9.86 0.82 -15.62
C LYS A 60 -9.35 0.96 -14.19
N TYR A 61 -10.24 0.92 -13.21
CA TYR A 61 -9.85 1.02 -11.80
C TYR A 61 -8.95 -0.13 -11.39
N TRP A 62 -9.23 -1.33 -11.84
CA TRP A 62 -8.38 -2.50 -11.59
C TRP A 62 -6.97 -2.31 -12.17
N ARG A 63 -6.87 -1.83 -13.42
CA ARG A 63 -5.57 -1.54 -14.05
C ARG A 63 -4.83 -0.42 -13.32
N ASP A 64 -5.53 0.65 -12.96
CA ASP A 64 -4.93 1.80 -12.28
C ASP A 64 -4.42 1.43 -10.89
N CYS A 65 -5.17 0.62 -10.14
CA CYS A 65 -4.75 0.18 -8.81
C CYS A 65 -3.49 -0.68 -8.84
N LYS A 66 -3.26 -1.42 -9.91
CA LYS A 66 -2.10 -2.30 -10.00
C LYS A 66 -0.78 -1.55 -9.91
N ILE A 67 -0.68 -0.36 -10.51
CA ILE A 67 0.56 0.41 -10.44
C ILE A 67 0.92 0.81 -9.01
N ILE A 68 -0.08 0.99 -8.15
CA ILE A 68 0.17 1.34 -6.75
C ILE A 68 0.89 0.21 -6.01
N GLN A 69 0.64 -1.05 -6.37
CA GLN A 69 1.40 -2.19 -5.84
C GLN A 69 2.83 -2.25 -6.36
N LEU A 70 3.08 -1.70 -7.55
CA LEU A 70 4.34 -1.91 -8.26
C LEU A 70 5.36 -0.80 -8.04
N TRP A 71 4.92 0.44 -7.86
CA TRP A 71 5.83 1.56 -7.75
C TRP A 71 6.47 1.68 -6.36
N GLU A 72 7.50 2.52 -6.23
CA GLU A 72 8.23 2.78 -4.99
C GLU A 72 8.83 1.50 -4.36
N GLY A 73 9.36 0.63 -5.21
CA GLY A 73 9.99 -0.62 -4.77
C GLY A 73 9.05 -1.81 -4.67
N GLY A 74 7.76 -1.59 -4.85
CA GLY A 74 6.76 -2.65 -4.84
C GLY A 74 6.36 -3.10 -3.45
N ALA A 75 5.35 -3.96 -3.39
CA ALA A 75 4.82 -4.47 -2.13
C ALA A 75 5.83 -5.32 -1.37
N GLN A 76 6.71 -6.04 -2.07
CA GLN A 76 7.73 -6.88 -1.44
C GLN A 76 8.75 -6.06 -0.67
N LEU A 77 9.27 -4.96 -1.26
CA LEU A 77 10.17 -4.07 -0.55
C LEU A 77 9.48 -3.36 0.61
N GLY A 78 8.20 -2.99 0.46
CA GLY A 78 7.42 -2.44 1.55
C GLY A 78 7.32 -3.42 2.73
N ARG A 79 7.14 -4.70 2.46
CA ARG A 79 7.13 -5.73 3.51
C ARG A 79 8.48 -5.88 4.20
N LEU A 80 9.57 -5.76 3.46
CA LEU A 80 10.92 -5.76 4.04
C LEU A 80 11.11 -4.54 4.96
N ASP A 81 10.60 -3.38 4.59
CA ASP A 81 10.66 -2.19 5.43
C ASP A 81 9.89 -2.40 6.75
N VAL A 82 8.76 -3.08 6.71
CA VAL A 82 8.01 -3.45 7.91
C VAL A 82 8.86 -4.35 8.81
N CYS A 83 9.52 -5.35 8.24
CA CYS A 83 10.40 -6.24 9.00
C CYS A 83 11.57 -5.49 9.62
N ARG A 84 12.20 -4.58 8.87
CA ARG A 84 13.28 -3.75 9.39
C ARG A 84 12.83 -2.94 10.59
N GLY A 85 11.66 -2.33 10.52
CA GLY A 85 11.13 -1.54 11.61
C GLY A 85 10.74 -2.37 12.82
N TYR A 86 10.21 -3.58 12.61
CA TYR A 86 9.82 -4.47 13.69
C TYR A 86 11.02 -5.05 14.44
N TYR A 87 12.03 -5.49 13.71
CA TYR A 87 13.20 -6.14 14.27
C TYR A 87 14.37 -5.19 14.52
N ASP A 88 14.20 -3.91 14.19
CA ASP A 88 15.26 -2.90 14.31
C ASP A 88 16.55 -3.36 13.63
N CYS A 89 16.45 -3.82 12.40
CA CYS A 89 17.58 -4.33 11.65
C CYS A 89 17.69 -3.65 10.28
N ASN A 90 18.91 -3.72 9.72
CA ASN A 90 19.23 -3.21 8.38
C ASN A 90 19.53 -4.38 7.45
N PHE A 91 18.60 -4.64 6.55
CA PHE A 91 18.81 -5.64 5.51
C PHE A 91 19.63 -5.08 4.37
#